data_33d9666a34f182a76b777945f6f91a23
#
_entry.id   33d9666a34f182a76b777945f6f91a23
#
_cell.length_a   1.000
_cell.length_b   1.000
_cell.length_c   1.000
_cell.angle_alpha   90.00
_cell.angle_beta   90.00
_cell.angle_gamma   90.00
#
_symmetry.space_group_name_H-M   'P 1'
#
loop_
_entity.id
_entity.type
_entity.pdbx_description
1 polymer ?
#
loop_
_entity_poly.entity_id
_entity_poly.type
_entity_poly.pdbx_seq_one_letter_code
_entity_poly.pdbx_strand_id
1 'polypeptide(L)'
;MNPKKISSRLHTIIKSAIVAVILLFIFIYIVVAKPDYRIMNGVAHIAMPLANGVGDLVTWPVRAGGKIIKRVHDIYNLEQENEELRARLDQASADKNNCDIALIENQELQRQLDIVHENPYASVVADVVFDNSALNHGTFLVNRGSRDGIKAGMVVVSFDNTLAGIVIDSGANFARVRSLIDSNTNIAVRVAGSEVYGFLAGNGSNTPTIGFFSDHKFQADAGVKLVTSGISGVLPPDIFVGTMKNDSDVDVITPRELSRVMVLKFNSENDTYR
;
A
#
# COMPACT_ATOMS: atom_id res chain seq x y z
N MET A 1 -51.74 -5.88 36.80
CA MET A 1 -51.86 -5.83 35.34
C MET A 1 -53.16 -6.51 34.94
N ASN A 2 -54.09 -5.77 34.33
CA ASN A 2 -55.52 -6.16 34.28
C ASN A 2 -55.79 -7.08 33.06
N PRO A 3 -56.17 -8.36 33.24
CA PRO A 3 -56.31 -9.37 32.17
C PRO A 3 -57.43 -9.07 31.16
N LYS A 4 -58.35 -8.18 31.50
CA LYS A 4 -59.49 -7.81 30.60
C LYS A 4 -59.11 -6.92 29.40
N LYS A 5 -57.95 -6.24 29.42
CA LYS A 5 -57.47 -5.37 28.31
C LYS A 5 -56.74 -6.15 27.22
N ILE A 6 -56.23 -7.34 27.51
CA ILE A 6 -55.53 -8.19 26.54
C ILE A 6 -56.52 -8.95 25.65
N SER A 7 -57.65 -9.40 26.24
CA SER A 7 -58.71 -10.10 25.51
C SER A 7 -59.37 -9.23 24.42
N SER A 8 -59.62 -7.93 24.70
CA SER A 8 -60.29 -7.05 23.72
C SER A 8 -59.42 -6.73 22.49
N ARG A 9 -58.10 -6.58 22.68
CA ARG A 9 -57.14 -6.39 21.57
C ARG A 9 -56.96 -7.64 20.72
N LEU A 10 -56.95 -8.80 21.35
CA LEU A 10 -56.84 -10.10 20.66
C LEU A 10 -58.12 -10.33 19.80
N HIS A 11 -59.33 -10.01 20.31
CA HIS A 11 -60.56 -10.10 19.58
C HIS A 11 -60.64 -9.14 18.38
N THR A 12 -60.08 -7.94 18.52
CA THR A 12 -60.01 -6.98 17.42
C THR A 12 -59.07 -7.43 16.32
N ILE A 13 -57.92 -7.98 16.67
CA ILE A 13 -56.92 -8.51 15.72
C ILE A 13 -57.49 -9.74 14.99
N ILE A 14 -58.16 -10.64 15.69
CA ILE A 14 -58.82 -11.82 15.08
C ILE A 14 -59.96 -11.40 14.13
N LYS A 15 -60.79 -10.42 14.49
CA LYS A 15 -61.81 -9.90 13.61
C LYS A 15 -61.24 -9.24 12.36
N SER A 16 -60.15 -8.45 12.47
CA SER A 16 -59.51 -7.85 11.32
C SER A 16 -58.84 -8.87 10.40
N ALA A 17 -58.24 -9.93 10.97
CA ALA A 17 -57.67 -11.04 10.23
C ALA A 17 -58.74 -11.83 9.44
N ILE A 18 -59.90 -12.10 10.07
CA ILE A 18 -61.03 -12.76 9.40
C ILE A 18 -61.57 -11.92 8.24
N VAL A 19 -61.71 -10.59 8.42
CA VAL A 19 -62.16 -9.69 7.35
C VAL A 19 -61.14 -9.65 6.19
N ALA A 20 -59.86 -9.64 6.51
CA ALA A 20 -58.81 -9.69 5.48
C ALA A 20 -58.82 -10.99 4.65
N VAL A 21 -59.05 -12.12 5.33
CA VAL A 21 -59.18 -13.43 4.66
C VAL A 21 -60.43 -13.49 3.79
N ILE A 22 -61.54 -12.95 4.25
CA ILE A 22 -62.80 -12.88 3.45
C ILE A 22 -62.58 -11.98 2.21
N LEU A 23 -61.95 -10.85 2.37
CA LEU A 23 -61.64 -9.96 1.22
C LEU A 23 -60.72 -10.64 0.22
N LEU A 24 -59.73 -11.39 0.70
CA LEU A 24 -58.81 -12.16 -0.15
C LEU A 24 -59.60 -13.25 -0.94
N PHE A 25 -60.49 -13.96 -0.29
CA PHE A 25 -61.36 -14.96 -0.95
C PHE A 25 -62.29 -14.33 -2.00
N ILE A 26 -62.88 -13.17 -1.70
CA ILE A 26 -63.73 -12.43 -2.64
C ILE A 26 -62.87 -11.96 -3.84
N PHE A 27 -61.64 -11.49 -3.60
CA PHE A 27 -60.71 -11.09 -4.66
C PHE A 27 -60.35 -12.28 -5.56
N ILE A 28 -59.99 -13.42 -4.97
CA ILE A 28 -59.69 -14.63 -5.72
C ILE A 28 -60.90 -15.12 -6.51
N TYR A 29 -62.11 -15.04 -5.92
CA TYR A 29 -63.35 -15.40 -6.59
C TYR A 29 -63.61 -14.51 -7.82
N ILE A 30 -63.40 -13.20 -7.69
CA ILE A 30 -63.54 -12.25 -8.80
C ILE A 30 -62.56 -12.54 -9.93
N VAL A 31 -61.29 -12.91 -9.58
CA VAL A 31 -60.24 -13.22 -10.55
C VAL A 31 -60.50 -14.55 -11.28
N VAL A 32 -61.06 -15.55 -10.57
CA VAL A 32 -61.25 -16.90 -11.13
C VAL A 32 -62.59 -17.04 -11.89
N ALA A 33 -63.65 -16.27 -11.51
CA ALA A 33 -64.99 -16.38 -12.03
C ALA A 33 -65.18 -15.78 -13.45
N LYS A 34 -64.14 -15.28 -14.12
CA LYS A 34 -64.23 -14.66 -15.47
C LYS A 34 -65.49 -13.84 -15.66
N PRO A 35 -65.66 -12.67 -15.05
CA PRO A 35 -66.83 -11.84 -15.26
C PRO A 35 -66.83 -11.28 -16.67
N ASP A 36 -67.98 -11.33 -17.31
CA ASP A 36 -68.22 -10.78 -18.62
C ASP A 36 -67.82 -9.30 -18.70
N TYR A 37 -67.18 -8.92 -19.81
CA TYR A 37 -66.56 -7.64 -20.11
C TYR A 37 -67.44 -6.40 -19.86
N ARG A 38 -68.77 -6.55 -19.77
CA ARG A 38 -69.72 -5.44 -19.53
C ARG A 38 -69.73 -4.87 -18.12
N ILE A 39 -69.27 -5.61 -17.14
CA ILE A 39 -69.24 -5.16 -15.73
C ILE A 39 -67.95 -4.41 -15.37
N MET A 40 -66.91 -4.61 -16.17
CA MET A 40 -65.61 -4.03 -15.92
C MET A 40 -65.51 -2.52 -16.13
N ASN A 41 -66.31 -1.96 -17.02
CA ASN A 41 -66.30 -0.50 -17.27
C ASN A 41 -66.89 0.34 -16.13
N GLY A 42 -67.81 -0.21 -15.33
CA GLY A 42 -68.39 0.47 -14.18
C GLY A 42 -67.48 0.50 -12.94
N VAL A 43 -66.71 -0.53 -12.76
CA VAL A 43 -65.80 -0.67 -11.59
C VAL A 43 -64.49 0.09 -11.77
N ALA A 44 -64.05 0.27 -13.03
CA ALA A 44 -62.80 1.00 -13.34
C ALA A 44 -62.82 2.47 -12.88
N HIS A 45 -63.99 3.13 -12.97
CA HIS A 45 -64.10 4.54 -12.57
C HIS A 45 -64.12 4.77 -11.06
N ILE A 46 -64.42 3.74 -10.26
CA ILE A 46 -64.44 3.81 -8.79
C ILE A 46 -63.12 3.26 -8.20
N ALA A 47 -62.49 2.30 -8.88
CA ALA A 47 -61.28 1.66 -8.40
C ALA A 47 -59.98 2.45 -8.68
N MET A 48 -59.98 3.28 -9.75
CA MET A 48 -58.77 4.04 -10.13
C MET A 48 -58.27 5.06 -9.09
N PRO A 49 -59.14 5.88 -8.45
CA PRO A 49 -58.66 6.81 -7.43
C PRO A 49 -58.22 6.11 -6.14
N LEU A 50 -58.72 4.91 -5.83
CA LEU A 50 -58.30 4.12 -4.66
C LEU A 50 -56.98 3.40 -4.88
N ALA A 51 -56.65 3.02 -6.12
CA ALA A 51 -55.39 2.34 -6.45
C ALA A 51 -54.18 3.25 -6.27
N ASN A 52 -54.29 4.55 -6.50
CA ASN A 52 -53.21 5.52 -6.34
C ASN A 52 -52.88 5.79 -4.86
N GLY A 53 -53.83 5.62 -3.94
CA GLY A 53 -53.60 5.80 -2.50
C GLY A 53 -53.03 4.56 -1.79
N VAL A 54 -53.32 3.37 -2.31
CA VAL A 54 -52.88 2.10 -1.71
C VAL A 54 -51.47 1.70 -2.17
N GLY A 55 -51.06 2.16 -3.36
CA GLY A 55 -49.75 1.89 -3.93
C GLY A 55 -48.59 2.36 -3.02
N ASP A 56 -48.75 3.52 -2.42
CA ASP A 56 -47.70 4.08 -1.51
C ASP A 56 -47.65 3.37 -0.16
N LEU A 57 -48.79 2.85 0.33
CA LEU A 57 -48.83 2.11 1.60
C LEU A 57 -48.20 0.69 1.51
N VAL A 58 -48.28 0.08 0.32
CA VAL A 58 -47.72 -1.28 0.10
C VAL A 58 -46.21 -1.22 -0.23
N THR A 59 -45.75 -0.17 -0.88
CA THR A 59 -44.33 -0.02 -1.26
C THR A 59 -43.47 0.56 -0.17
N TRP A 60 -44.05 1.19 0.86
CA TRP A 60 -43.33 1.79 1.98
C TRP A 60 -42.49 0.78 2.80
N PRO A 61 -42.99 -0.39 3.24
CA PRO A 61 -42.21 -1.35 3.98
C PRO A 61 -41.06 -1.97 3.15
N VAL A 62 -41.26 -2.12 1.83
CA VAL A 62 -40.22 -2.68 0.94
C VAL A 62 -39.08 -1.68 0.73
N ARG A 63 -39.37 -0.39 0.58
CA ARG A 63 -38.36 0.68 0.45
C ARG A 63 -37.62 0.93 1.78
N ALA A 64 -38.31 0.82 2.92
CA ALA A 64 -37.71 0.94 4.25
C ALA A 64 -36.81 -0.27 4.58
N GLY A 65 -37.25 -1.48 4.25
CA GLY A 65 -36.47 -2.71 4.47
C GLY A 65 -35.16 -2.74 3.67
N GLY A 66 -35.16 -2.30 2.42
CA GLY A 66 -33.95 -2.26 1.59
C GLY A 66 -32.87 -1.30 2.10
N LYS A 67 -33.24 -0.20 2.76
CA LYS A 67 -32.27 0.72 3.39
C LYS A 67 -31.69 0.18 4.69
N ILE A 68 -32.48 -0.61 5.45
CA ILE A 68 -32.05 -1.22 6.69
C ILE A 68 -31.08 -2.37 6.38
N ILE A 69 -31.40 -3.21 5.40
CA ILE A 69 -30.55 -4.34 4.99
C ILE A 69 -29.17 -3.84 4.47
N LYS A 70 -29.13 -2.76 3.67
CA LYS A 70 -27.85 -2.17 3.26
C LYS A 70 -27.03 -1.67 4.44
N ARG A 71 -27.65 -0.94 5.37
CA ARG A 71 -26.93 -0.44 6.56
C ARG A 71 -26.38 -1.56 7.45
N VAL A 72 -27.14 -2.64 7.61
CA VAL A 72 -26.68 -3.81 8.39
C VAL A 72 -25.51 -4.50 7.67
N HIS A 73 -25.57 -4.60 6.35
CA HIS A 73 -24.48 -5.17 5.56
C HIS A 73 -23.22 -4.28 5.60
N ASP A 74 -23.40 -2.96 5.50
CA ASP A 74 -22.28 -2.00 5.58
C ASP A 74 -21.62 -2.03 6.98
N ILE A 75 -22.42 -2.15 8.06
CA ILE A 75 -21.89 -2.26 9.43
C ILE A 75 -21.12 -3.57 9.61
N TYR A 76 -21.61 -4.67 9.09
CA TYR A 76 -20.94 -5.97 9.18
C TYR A 76 -19.62 -5.98 8.41
N ASN A 77 -19.59 -5.39 7.22
CA ASN A 77 -18.37 -5.23 6.44
C ASN A 77 -17.34 -4.33 7.15
N LEU A 78 -17.79 -3.23 7.78
CA LEU A 78 -16.92 -2.36 8.57
C LEU A 78 -16.35 -3.04 9.83
N GLU A 79 -17.13 -3.92 10.47
CA GLU A 79 -16.62 -4.73 11.58
C GLU A 79 -15.54 -5.72 11.10
N GLN A 80 -15.79 -6.44 10.00
CA GLN A 80 -14.78 -7.34 9.42
C GLN A 80 -13.52 -6.59 8.99
N GLU A 81 -13.67 -5.45 8.32
CA GLU A 81 -12.52 -4.62 7.92
C GLU A 81 -11.74 -4.11 9.13
N ASN A 82 -12.45 -3.74 10.20
CA ASN A 82 -11.79 -3.28 11.44
C ASN A 82 -11.04 -4.42 12.14
N GLU A 83 -11.62 -5.63 12.18
CA GLU A 83 -10.94 -6.81 12.71
C GLU A 83 -9.72 -7.20 11.86
N GLU A 84 -9.84 -7.16 10.54
CA GLU A 84 -8.72 -7.43 9.64
C GLU A 84 -7.61 -6.39 9.78
N LEU A 85 -7.96 -5.10 9.86
CA LEU A 85 -6.99 -4.02 10.08
C LEU A 85 -6.30 -4.15 11.44
N ARG A 86 -7.02 -4.53 12.50
CA ARG A 86 -6.43 -4.81 13.82
C ARG A 86 -5.47 -5.99 13.74
N ALA A 87 -5.87 -7.10 13.10
CA ALA A 87 -5.01 -8.26 12.93
C ALA A 87 -3.72 -7.92 12.15
N ARG A 88 -3.83 -7.10 11.11
CA ARG A 88 -2.66 -6.60 10.36
C ARG A 88 -1.77 -5.69 11.20
N LEU A 89 -2.35 -4.82 12.02
CA LEU A 89 -1.59 -3.98 12.96
C LEU A 89 -0.87 -4.81 14.02
N ASP A 90 -1.53 -5.81 14.57
CA ASP A 90 -0.93 -6.71 15.56
C ASP A 90 0.22 -7.52 14.93
N GLN A 91 0.04 -8.00 13.71
CA GLN A 91 1.09 -8.69 12.96
C GLN A 91 2.26 -7.76 12.65
N ALA A 92 2.00 -6.57 12.14
CA ALA A 92 3.04 -5.59 11.84
C ALA A 92 3.80 -5.15 13.10
N SER A 93 3.12 -5.04 14.25
CA SER A 93 3.77 -4.74 15.54
C SER A 93 4.61 -5.91 16.06
N ALA A 94 4.16 -7.15 15.86
CA ALA A 94 4.94 -8.34 16.19
C ALA A 94 6.20 -8.46 15.31
N ASP A 95 6.06 -8.22 14.00
CA ASP A 95 7.19 -8.22 13.07
C ASP A 95 8.20 -7.12 13.40
N LYS A 96 7.72 -5.93 13.77
CA LYS A 96 8.58 -4.85 14.25
C LYS A 96 9.33 -5.24 15.52
N ASN A 97 8.64 -5.82 16.52
CA ASN A 97 9.26 -6.27 17.75
C ASN A 97 10.34 -7.34 17.49
N ASN A 98 10.08 -8.28 16.59
CA ASN A 98 11.07 -9.29 16.20
C ASN A 98 12.28 -8.66 15.51
N CYS A 99 12.07 -7.64 14.66
CA CYS A 99 13.15 -6.88 14.05
C CYS A 99 13.98 -6.13 15.11
N ASP A 100 13.33 -5.46 16.06
CA ASP A 100 13.99 -4.73 17.15
C ASP A 100 14.81 -5.69 18.03
N ILE A 101 14.31 -6.88 18.35
CA ILE A 101 15.02 -7.91 19.08
C ILE A 101 16.26 -8.38 18.29
N ALA A 102 16.12 -8.66 16.99
CA ALA A 102 17.24 -9.08 16.14
C ALA A 102 18.31 -7.98 16.02
N LEU A 103 17.91 -6.70 16.00
CA LEU A 103 18.86 -5.58 16.02
C LEU A 103 19.64 -5.51 17.33
N ILE A 104 18.96 -5.68 18.46
CA ILE A 104 19.62 -5.68 19.80
C ILE A 104 20.59 -6.86 19.90
N GLU A 105 20.18 -8.05 19.45
CA GLU A 105 21.05 -9.23 19.45
C GLU A 105 22.26 -9.03 18.53
N ASN A 106 22.05 -8.45 17.35
CA ASN A 106 23.14 -8.12 16.43
C ASN A 106 24.13 -7.12 17.05
N GLN A 107 23.64 -6.06 17.70
CA GLN A 107 24.48 -5.10 18.41
C GLN A 107 25.27 -5.73 19.55
N GLU A 108 24.66 -6.67 20.28
CA GLU A 108 25.33 -7.38 21.36
C GLU A 108 26.43 -8.31 20.83
N LEU A 109 26.14 -9.05 19.73
CA LEU A 109 27.12 -9.89 19.05
C LEU A 109 28.28 -9.04 18.49
N GLN A 110 28.00 -7.88 17.90
CA GLN A 110 29.05 -6.96 17.43
C GLN A 110 29.90 -6.44 18.58
N ARG A 111 29.31 -6.13 19.73
CA ARG A 111 30.02 -5.70 20.92
C ARG A 111 30.92 -6.81 21.50
N GLN A 112 30.44 -8.06 21.47
CA GLN A 112 31.23 -9.22 21.89
C GLN A 112 32.42 -9.51 20.96
N LEU A 113 32.27 -9.14 19.67
CA LEU A 113 33.33 -9.27 18.66
C LEU A 113 34.29 -8.06 18.63
N ASP A 114 34.15 -7.10 19.56
CA ASP A 114 34.88 -5.81 19.57
C ASP A 114 34.76 -4.99 18.27
N ILE A 115 33.72 -5.29 17.47
CA ILE A 115 33.45 -4.54 16.26
C ILE A 115 32.65 -3.29 16.68
N VAL A 116 33.33 -2.21 16.91
CA VAL A 116 32.74 -0.89 17.12
C VAL A 116 32.17 -0.41 15.78
N HIS A 117 30.91 -0.73 15.51
CA HIS A 117 30.17 -0.03 14.49
C HIS A 117 29.61 1.26 15.11
N GLU A 118 30.47 2.24 15.34
CA GLU A 118 30.02 3.62 15.28
C GLU A 118 29.41 3.78 13.90
N ASN A 119 28.16 4.26 13.82
CA ASN A 119 27.57 4.66 12.52
C ASN A 119 28.47 5.77 11.96
N PRO A 120 29.44 5.46 11.08
CA PRO A 120 30.58 6.33 10.85
C PRO A 120 30.23 7.48 9.92
N TYR A 121 28.98 7.50 9.40
CA TYR A 121 28.65 8.41 8.34
C TYR A 121 27.85 9.59 8.86
N ALA A 122 28.54 10.67 9.19
CA ALA A 122 27.89 11.96 9.31
C ALA A 122 27.13 12.21 8.01
N SER A 123 25.86 12.54 8.09
CA SER A 123 25.02 12.76 6.93
C SER A 123 24.56 14.23 6.82
N VAL A 124 24.35 14.68 5.60
CA VAL A 124 23.74 15.97 5.29
C VAL A 124 22.38 15.71 4.64
N VAL A 125 21.33 16.19 5.28
CA VAL A 125 19.97 16.13 4.69
C VAL A 125 19.85 17.19 3.60
N ALA A 126 19.32 16.78 2.44
CA ALA A 126 19.12 17.65 1.29
C ALA A 126 17.77 17.36 0.63
N ASP A 127 17.11 18.42 0.13
CA ASP A 127 15.91 18.26 -0.68
C ASP A 127 16.30 18.00 -2.13
N VAL A 128 15.54 17.13 -2.79
CA VAL A 128 15.73 16.83 -4.21
C VAL A 128 15.11 17.94 -5.04
N VAL A 129 15.90 18.50 -5.96
CA VAL A 129 15.47 19.52 -6.91
C VAL A 129 15.43 18.90 -8.29
N PHE A 130 14.24 18.87 -8.88
CA PHE A 130 14.07 18.32 -10.21
C PHE A 130 14.34 19.38 -11.26
N ASP A 131 15.30 19.12 -12.13
CA ASP A 131 15.42 19.79 -13.43
C ASP A 131 14.80 18.88 -14.49
N ASN A 132 13.84 19.40 -15.26
CA ASN A 132 13.14 18.64 -16.29
C ASN A 132 14.09 18.02 -17.35
N SER A 133 15.26 18.62 -17.56
CA SER A 133 16.30 18.09 -18.45
C SER A 133 17.10 16.94 -17.81
N ALA A 134 17.26 16.95 -16.50
CA ALA A 134 18.03 15.95 -15.75
C ALA A 134 17.26 14.63 -15.57
N LEU A 135 15.93 14.68 -15.50
CA LEU A 135 15.08 13.48 -15.33
C LEU A 135 15.19 12.47 -16.49
N ASN A 136 15.54 12.96 -17.69
CA ASN A 136 15.68 12.10 -18.88
C ASN A 136 17.03 11.39 -18.95
N HIS A 137 17.99 11.77 -18.10
CA HIS A 137 19.35 11.24 -18.10
C HIS A 137 19.74 10.49 -16.83
N GLY A 138 18.77 10.18 -15.97
CA GLY A 138 19.04 9.43 -14.73
C GLY A 138 19.83 10.22 -13.68
N THR A 139 19.87 11.56 -13.76
CA THR A 139 20.50 12.43 -12.77
C THR A 139 19.50 13.34 -12.09
N PHE A 140 19.80 13.78 -10.86
CA PHE A 140 19.00 14.77 -10.14
C PHE A 140 19.89 15.72 -9.34
N LEU A 141 19.35 16.86 -8.92
CA LEU A 141 20.04 17.83 -8.11
C LEU A 141 19.56 17.77 -6.67
N VAL A 142 20.46 18.10 -5.75
CA VAL A 142 20.12 18.31 -4.33
C VAL A 142 20.48 19.75 -3.94
N ASN A 143 19.67 20.37 -3.06
CA ASN A 143 19.80 21.77 -2.62
C ASN A 143 20.89 21.97 -1.56
N ARG A 144 21.93 21.17 -1.56
CA ARG A 144 23.11 21.24 -0.73
C ARG A 144 24.35 21.02 -1.59
N GLY A 145 25.46 21.64 -1.20
CA GLY A 145 26.67 21.61 -2.00
C GLY A 145 27.95 21.59 -1.16
N SER A 146 29.03 22.11 -1.77
CA SER A 146 30.36 22.11 -1.13
C SER A 146 30.41 22.95 0.14
N ARG A 147 29.55 23.97 0.30
CA ARG A 147 29.42 24.75 1.55
C ARG A 147 28.88 23.91 2.69
N ASP A 148 28.08 22.89 2.42
CA ASP A 148 27.54 21.94 3.37
C ASP A 148 28.45 20.73 3.57
N GLY A 149 29.60 20.72 2.90
CA GLY A 149 30.59 19.67 2.97
C GLY A 149 30.35 18.52 2.00
N ILE A 150 29.44 18.68 1.01
CA ILE A 150 29.20 17.66 -0.03
C ILE A 150 30.32 17.71 -1.08
N LYS A 151 30.85 16.54 -1.43
CA LYS A 151 31.89 16.34 -2.42
C LYS A 151 31.49 15.27 -3.44
N ALA A 152 32.08 15.31 -4.61
CA ALA A 152 31.95 14.24 -5.59
C ALA A 152 32.43 12.91 -4.99
N GLY A 153 31.77 11.82 -5.35
CA GLY A 153 32.00 10.48 -4.80
C GLY A 153 31.18 10.15 -3.55
N MET A 154 30.56 11.12 -2.89
CA MET A 154 29.70 10.85 -1.73
C MET A 154 28.44 10.09 -2.13
N VAL A 155 28.00 9.23 -1.24
CA VAL A 155 26.85 8.34 -1.41
C VAL A 155 25.58 9.07 -1.01
N VAL A 156 24.51 8.89 -1.78
CA VAL A 156 23.19 9.45 -1.50
C VAL A 156 22.21 8.32 -1.23
N VAL A 157 21.54 8.39 -0.08
CA VAL A 157 20.53 7.41 0.33
C VAL A 157 19.21 8.10 0.67
N SER A 158 18.12 7.36 0.54
CA SER A 158 16.82 7.78 1.08
C SER A 158 16.77 7.65 2.60
N PHE A 159 15.67 8.10 3.23
CA PHE A 159 15.53 8.02 4.70
C PHE A 159 15.41 6.59 5.23
N ASP A 160 15.01 5.64 4.42
CA ASP A 160 14.96 4.21 4.71
C ASP A 160 16.28 3.49 4.40
N ASN A 161 17.38 4.25 4.24
CA ASN A 161 18.72 3.75 3.95
C ASN A 161 18.83 2.98 2.62
N THR A 162 17.98 3.31 1.63
CA THR A 162 18.08 2.75 0.27
C THR A 162 19.00 3.63 -0.58
N LEU A 163 19.89 3.01 -1.33
CA LEU A 163 20.81 3.71 -2.21
C LEU A 163 20.05 4.46 -3.31
N ALA A 164 20.19 5.78 -3.35
CA ALA A 164 19.57 6.65 -4.35
C ALA A 164 20.54 7.02 -5.48
N GLY A 165 21.84 7.07 -5.19
CA GLY A 165 22.86 7.41 -6.18
C GLY A 165 24.18 7.85 -5.57
N ILE A 166 25.01 8.47 -6.42
CA ILE A 166 26.35 8.97 -6.08
C ILE A 166 26.48 10.41 -6.57
N VAL A 167 27.04 11.28 -5.76
CA VAL A 167 27.37 12.65 -6.14
C VAL A 167 28.46 12.65 -7.21
N ILE A 168 28.18 13.22 -8.38
CA ILE A 168 29.14 13.32 -9.49
C ILE A 168 29.79 14.69 -9.57
N ASP A 169 29.11 15.73 -9.08
CA ASP A 169 29.60 17.10 -9.10
C ASP A 169 28.97 17.91 -7.96
N SER A 170 29.75 18.83 -7.38
CA SER A 170 29.31 19.64 -6.26
C SER A 170 29.68 21.11 -6.48
N GLY A 171 28.66 21.92 -6.78
CA GLY A 171 28.71 23.37 -6.74
C GLY A 171 28.58 23.92 -5.31
N ALA A 172 28.56 25.26 -5.17
CA ALA A 172 28.53 25.88 -3.84
C ALA A 172 27.27 25.54 -3.01
N ASN A 173 26.08 25.54 -3.67
CA ASN A 173 24.78 25.39 -3.01
C ASN A 173 23.97 24.18 -3.51
N PHE A 174 24.43 23.51 -4.56
CA PHE A 174 23.78 22.36 -5.20
C PHE A 174 24.81 21.30 -5.50
N ALA A 175 24.40 20.05 -5.45
CA ALA A 175 25.19 18.94 -5.95
C ALA A 175 24.37 18.13 -6.95
N ARG A 176 25.04 17.57 -7.96
CA ARG A 176 24.44 16.68 -8.95
C ARG A 176 24.69 15.25 -8.57
N VAL A 177 23.63 14.48 -8.56
CA VAL A 177 23.64 13.07 -8.19
C VAL A 177 23.29 12.22 -9.41
N ARG A 178 24.10 11.19 -9.66
CA ARG A 178 23.81 10.14 -10.62
C ARG A 178 23.04 9.05 -9.92
N SER A 179 21.84 8.75 -10.42
CA SER A 179 20.99 7.68 -9.87
C SER A 179 21.40 6.31 -10.40
N LEU A 180 20.77 5.28 -9.88
CA LEU A 180 21.04 3.89 -10.26
C LEU A 180 20.57 3.55 -11.67
N ILE A 181 19.61 4.30 -12.20
CA ILE A 181 19.05 4.09 -13.55
C ILE A 181 19.88 4.73 -14.68
N ASP A 182 20.83 5.63 -14.35
CA ASP A 182 21.68 6.28 -15.36
C ASP A 182 22.56 5.27 -16.08
N SER A 183 22.64 5.34 -17.41
CA SER A 183 23.40 4.39 -18.25
C SER A 183 24.92 4.38 -17.99
N ASN A 184 25.44 5.40 -17.31
CA ASN A 184 26.84 5.43 -16.88
C ASN A 184 27.04 4.93 -15.43
N THR A 185 25.97 4.42 -14.80
CA THR A 185 26.06 3.83 -13.46
C THR A 185 26.45 2.38 -13.57
N ASN A 186 27.52 2.02 -12.83
CA ASN A 186 27.95 0.64 -12.64
C ASN A 186 28.39 0.47 -11.17
N ILE A 187 27.68 -0.36 -10.43
CA ILE A 187 27.84 -0.49 -8.99
C ILE A 187 28.06 -1.96 -8.64
N ALA A 188 29.10 -2.23 -7.85
CA ALA A 188 29.31 -3.54 -7.30
C ALA A 188 28.33 -3.82 -6.15
N VAL A 189 27.51 -4.83 -6.32
CA VAL A 189 26.48 -5.26 -5.37
C VAL A 189 26.77 -6.66 -4.84
N ARG A 190 26.12 -7.01 -3.75
CA ARG A 190 26.15 -8.33 -3.14
C ARG A 190 24.72 -8.78 -2.85
N VAL A 191 24.45 -10.06 -2.99
CA VAL A 191 23.17 -10.65 -2.55
C VAL A 191 23.16 -10.61 -1.02
N ALA A 192 22.12 -10.05 -0.45
CA ALA A 192 22.00 -9.91 1.00
C ALA A 192 22.06 -11.28 1.70
N GLY A 193 22.94 -11.39 2.72
CA GLY A 193 23.12 -12.63 3.46
C GLY A 193 23.94 -13.71 2.75
N SER A 194 24.61 -13.40 1.62
CA SER A 194 25.47 -14.34 0.89
C SER A 194 26.77 -13.68 0.44
N GLU A 195 27.72 -14.49 -0.04
CA GLU A 195 28.98 -14.04 -0.64
C GLU A 195 28.90 -13.99 -2.18
N VAL A 196 27.69 -13.89 -2.74
CA VAL A 196 27.50 -13.78 -4.19
C VAL A 196 27.52 -12.30 -4.57
N TYR A 197 28.46 -11.93 -5.41
CA TYR A 197 28.69 -10.57 -5.89
C TYR A 197 28.18 -10.42 -7.31
N GLY A 198 27.79 -9.19 -7.68
CA GLY A 198 27.36 -8.84 -9.01
C GLY A 198 27.61 -7.38 -9.34
N PHE A 199 27.34 -6.98 -10.57
CA PHE A 199 27.43 -5.60 -11.01
C PHE A 199 26.08 -5.14 -11.53
N LEU A 200 25.51 -4.14 -10.85
CA LEU A 200 24.31 -3.43 -11.27
C LEU A 200 24.70 -2.38 -12.30
N ALA A 201 24.18 -2.48 -13.50
CA ALA A 201 24.37 -1.52 -14.57
C ALA A 201 23.05 -0.76 -14.84
N GLY A 202 23.10 0.57 -14.78
CA GLY A 202 22.02 1.41 -15.25
C GLY A 202 21.91 1.33 -16.79
N ASN A 203 20.70 1.40 -17.29
CA ASN A 203 20.41 1.27 -18.72
C ASN A 203 19.53 2.42 -19.26
N GLY A 204 19.34 3.48 -18.47
CA GLY A 204 18.46 4.60 -18.80
C GLY A 204 16.96 4.31 -18.65
N SER A 205 16.59 3.11 -18.25
CA SER A 205 15.23 2.73 -17.89
C SER A 205 15.05 2.70 -16.37
N ASN A 206 13.81 2.60 -15.91
CA ASN A 206 13.51 2.51 -14.46
C ASN A 206 13.91 1.15 -13.84
N THR A 207 14.37 0.21 -14.62
CA THR A 207 14.80 -1.12 -14.20
C THR A 207 16.23 -1.38 -14.67
N PRO A 208 17.25 -0.98 -13.89
CA PRO A 208 18.63 -1.34 -14.18
C PRO A 208 18.81 -2.85 -14.14
N THR A 209 19.89 -3.34 -14.76
CA THR A 209 20.12 -4.76 -14.93
C THR A 209 21.37 -5.21 -14.21
N ILE A 210 21.41 -6.48 -13.76
CA ILE A 210 22.63 -7.13 -13.34
C ILE A 210 23.19 -7.93 -14.51
N GLY A 211 24.41 -7.61 -14.90
CA GLY A 211 25.08 -8.26 -16.02
C GLY A 211 25.85 -9.53 -15.64
N PHE A 212 26.16 -9.75 -14.36
CA PHE A 212 27.03 -10.84 -13.94
C PHE A 212 26.91 -11.09 -12.43
N PHE A 213 26.93 -12.39 -12.06
CA PHE A 213 27.13 -12.83 -10.68
C PHE A 213 28.43 -13.65 -10.57
N SER A 214 29.11 -13.53 -9.42
CA SER A 214 30.37 -14.23 -9.15
C SER A 214 30.22 -15.74 -9.10
N ASP A 215 29.04 -16.22 -8.70
CA ASP A 215 28.69 -17.63 -8.76
C ASP A 215 27.81 -17.90 -9.99
N HIS A 216 28.33 -18.61 -10.97
CA HIS A 216 27.60 -18.98 -12.17
C HIS A 216 26.42 -19.94 -11.95
N LYS A 217 26.33 -20.56 -10.78
CA LYS A 217 25.22 -21.44 -10.39
C LYS A 217 24.11 -20.69 -9.67
N PHE A 218 24.37 -19.44 -9.29
CA PHE A 218 23.37 -18.63 -8.61
C PHE A 218 22.27 -18.23 -9.61
N GLN A 219 21.06 -18.64 -9.33
CA GLN A 219 19.87 -18.18 -10.02
C GLN A 219 19.22 -17.07 -9.19
N ALA A 220 19.10 -15.91 -9.77
CA ALA A 220 18.50 -14.75 -9.12
C ALA A 220 16.99 -14.79 -9.27
N ASP A 221 16.32 -15.41 -8.33
CA ASP A 221 14.86 -15.42 -8.28
C ASP A 221 14.30 -14.01 -7.93
N ALA A 222 13.05 -13.77 -8.32
CA ALA A 222 12.35 -12.57 -7.90
C ALA A 222 12.25 -12.49 -6.37
N GLY A 223 12.46 -11.29 -5.82
CA GLY A 223 12.45 -11.07 -4.38
C GLY A 223 13.82 -11.13 -3.70
N VAL A 224 14.88 -11.53 -4.39
CA VAL A 224 16.27 -11.49 -3.87
C VAL A 224 16.68 -10.04 -3.63
N LYS A 225 17.13 -9.73 -2.41
CA LYS A 225 17.58 -8.40 -2.00
C LYS A 225 19.05 -8.20 -2.31
N LEU A 226 19.38 -7.02 -2.79
CA LEU A 226 20.74 -6.61 -3.14
C LEU A 226 21.18 -5.47 -2.24
N VAL A 227 22.45 -5.54 -1.81
CA VAL A 227 23.11 -4.51 -1.01
C VAL A 227 24.42 -4.11 -1.69
N THR A 228 24.98 -2.96 -1.35
CA THR A 228 26.31 -2.56 -1.81
C THR A 228 27.37 -3.54 -1.27
N SER A 229 28.33 -3.89 -2.12
CA SER A 229 29.36 -4.90 -1.75
C SER A 229 30.53 -4.34 -0.93
N GLY A 230 30.77 -3.03 -0.99
CA GLY A 230 31.96 -2.40 -0.39
C GLY A 230 33.29 -2.71 -1.08
N ILE A 231 33.35 -3.67 -2.00
CA ILE A 231 34.60 -4.16 -2.63
C ILE A 231 35.36 -3.05 -3.38
N SER A 232 34.62 -2.12 -4.01
CA SER A 232 35.25 -1.03 -4.79
C SER A 232 35.88 0.05 -3.89
N GLY A 233 35.62 0.06 -2.59
CA GLY A 233 35.99 1.14 -1.68
C GLY A 233 35.30 2.48 -1.94
N VAL A 234 34.50 2.58 -2.99
CA VAL A 234 33.77 3.80 -3.37
C VAL A 234 32.48 3.93 -2.58
N LEU A 235 31.83 2.82 -2.29
CA LEU A 235 30.56 2.76 -1.55
C LEU A 235 30.76 2.00 -0.24
N PRO A 236 30.14 2.46 0.86
CA PRO A 236 30.08 1.66 2.09
C PRO A 236 29.37 0.33 1.79
N PRO A 237 29.74 -0.76 2.47
CA PRO A 237 29.03 -2.03 2.36
C PRO A 237 27.64 -1.95 2.99
N ASP A 238 26.79 -2.91 2.62
CA ASP A 238 25.51 -3.21 3.26
C ASP A 238 24.42 -2.13 3.19
N ILE A 239 24.55 -1.18 2.25
CA ILE A 239 23.44 -0.25 1.92
C ILE A 239 22.49 -0.99 0.97
N PHE A 240 21.19 -0.98 1.29
CA PHE A 240 20.17 -1.59 0.44
C PHE A 240 20.12 -0.92 -0.93
N VAL A 241 20.15 -1.71 -2.00
CA VAL A 241 20.17 -1.23 -3.39
C VAL A 241 18.82 -1.42 -4.07
N GLY A 242 18.22 -2.59 -3.90
CA GLY A 242 16.97 -2.94 -4.54
C GLY A 242 16.66 -4.43 -4.44
N THR A 243 15.63 -4.84 -5.18
CA THR A 243 15.14 -6.22 -5.18
C THR A 243 15.06 -6.74 -6.61
N MET A 244 15.50 -7.97 -6.84
CA MET A 244 15.39 -8.61 -8.14
C MET A 244 13.92 -8.78 -8.54
N LYS A 245 13.58 -8.37 -9.76
CA LYS A 245 12.26 -8.63 -10.38
C LYS A 245 12.24 -9.95 -11.15
N ASN A 246 13.35 -10.28 -11.74
CA ASN A 246 13.61 -11.50 -12.50
C ASN A 246 15.12 -11.77 -12.50
N ASP A 247 15.59 -12.66 -13.34
CA ASP A 247 17.00 -13.08 -13.41
C ASP A 247 18.01 -11.94 -13.65
N SER A 248 17.57 -10.81 -14.20
CA SER A 248 18.47 -9.70 -14.57
C SER A 248 17.99 -8.32 -14.12
N ASP A 249 16.67 -8.10 -14.05
CA ASP A 249 16.12 -6.77 -13.78
C ASP A 249 15.98 -6.53 -12.28
N VAL A 250 16.34 -5.33 -11.87
CA VAL A 250 16.31 -4.91 -10.47
C VAL A 250 15.32 -3.77 -10.28
N ASP A 251 14.49 -3.90 -9.26
CA ASP A 251 13.66 -2.82 -8.76
C ASP A 251 14.46 -1.93 -7.82
N VAL A 252 14.68 -0.71 -8.22
CA VAL A 252 15.46 0.28 -7.47
C VAL A 252 14.64 1.54 -7.25
N ILE A 253 15.00 2.32 -6.24
CA ILE A 253 14.39 3.63 -6.04
C ILE A 253 14.74 4.57 -7.21
N THR A 254 13.71 5.20 -7.77
CA THR A 254 13.89 6.13 -8.88
C THR A 254 13.95 7.58 -8.38
N PRO A 255 14.62 8.50 -9.10
CA PRO A 255 14.65 9.92 -8.70
C PRO A 255 13.27 10.53 -8.46
N ARG A 256 12.25 10.09 -9.20
CA ARG A 256 10.88 10.63 -9.10
C ARG A 256 10.18 10.30 -7.76
N GLU A 257 10.64 9.26 -7.07
CA GLU A 257 10.10 8.83 -5.77
C GLU A 257 10.77 9.57 -4.61
N LEU A 258 11.85 10.31 -4.89
CA LEU A 258 12.64 10.99 -3.89
C LEU A 258 12.19 12.45 -3.74
N SER A 259 11.79 12.85 -2.55
CA SER A 259 11.57 14.26 -2.19
C SER A 259 12.74 14.81 -1.38
N ARG A 260 13.34 13.97 -0.55
CA ARG A 260 14.44 14.31 0.35
C ARG A 260 15.37 13.12 0.51
N VAL A 261 16.66 13.41 0.65
CA VAL A 261 17.72 12.40 0.72
C VAL A 261 18.75 12.76 1.79
N MET A 262 19.56 11.80 2.16
CA MET A 262 20.73 11.97 3.01
C MET A 262 22.01 11.73 2.20
N VAL A 263 22.96 12.65 2.25
CA VAL A 263 24.29 12.51 1.66
C VAL A 263 25.24 12.04 2.76
N LEU A 264 25.78 10.84 2.61
CA LEU A 264 26.68 10.22 3.58
C LEU A 264 28.10 10.75 3.36
N LYS A 265 28.74 11.24 4.41
CA LYS A 265 30.16 11.65 4.40
C LYS A 265 31.07 10.44 4.56
N PHE A 266 31.02 9.53 3.61
CA PHE A 266 31.91 8.41 3.53
C PHE A 266 33.21 8.86 2.85
N ASN A 267 34.36 8.60 3.45
CA ASN A 267 35.65 8.92 2.86
C ASN A 267 36.42 7.61 2.64
N SER A 268 36.46 7.18 1.37
CA SER A 268 37.09 5.91 0.98
C SER A 268 38.59 5.79 1.33
N GLU A 269 39.26 6.91 1.56
CA GLU A 269 40.70 6.89 1.88
C GLU A 269 41.00 6.58 3.36
N ASN A 270 40.05 6.82 4.30
CA ASN A 270 40.30 6.67 5.74
C ASN A 270 39.65 5.44 6.37
N ASP A 271 38.69 4.79 5.74
CA ASP A 271 37.94 3.68 6.37
C ASP A 271 38.41 2.27 5.95
N THR A 272 39.40 2.15 5.06
CA THR A 272 39.88 0.85 4.59
C THR A 272 40.84 0.17 5.60
N TYR A 273 41.26 0.86 6.67
CA TYR A 273 42.26 0.38 7.63
C TYR A 273 41.87 0.59 9.11
N ARG A 274 40.60 0.55 9.47
CA ARG A 274 40.21 0.46 10.87
C ARG A 274 39.36 -0.74 11.18
#